data_bb8f222b9797f3b081d3e140fed316d8
#
_entry.id   bb8f222b9797f3b081d3e140fed316d8
#
_cell.length_a   1.000
_cell.length_b   1.000
_cell.length_c   1.000
_cell.angle_alpha   90.00
_cell.angle_beta   90.00
_cell.angle_gamma   90.00
#
_symmetry.space_group_name_H-M   'P 1'
#
loop_
_entity.id
_entity.type
_entity.pdbx_description
1 polymer ?
#
loop_
_entity_poly.entity_id
_entity_poly.type
_entity_poly.pdbx_seq_one_letter_code
_entity_poly.pdbx_strand_id
1 'polypeptide(L)'
;MVIKKTINKEAIKEMPKVLFPGQIHMVQTPWEAEKAVTYLKQYPLLGIDSETRPSFTKGQSHKVALLQVSSEKDCFLFRLNLTGLTLPIISLLESPSVTKVGLSLRDDFMMLHKRAPFEQRACIELQEYVRMFGIQDKSLQKIYGILFGEKISKSQRLSNWEAEHLTEPQKQYAATDAWAVSYTHLTLPT
;
A
#
# COMPACT_ATOMS: atom_id res chain seq x y z
N MET A 1 -9.97 20.21 -16.22
CA MET A 1 -9.24 19.03 -16.67
C MET A 1 -10.23 17.91 -16.93
N VAL A 2 -10.28 17.35 -18.15
CA VAL A 2 -11.19 16.23 -18.45
C VAL A 2 -10.48 14.95 -18.03
N ILE A 3 -10.97 14.32 -16.98
CA ILE A 3 -10.44 13.05 -16.48
C ILE A 3 -10.91 11.92 -17.41
N LYS A 4 -9.96 11.14 -17.94
CA LYS A 4 -10.27 9.95 -18.76
C LYS A 4 -10.92 8.86 -17.90
N LYS A 5 -11.92 8.17 -18.44
CA LYS A 5 -12.60 7.07 -17.74
C LYS A 5 -11.72 5.81 -17.65
N THR A 6 -10.97 5.54 -18.71
CA THR A 6 -10.13 4.34 -18.88
C THR A 6 -8.84 4.68 -19.62
N ILE A 7 -7.84 3.81 -19.48
CA ILE A 7 -6.58 3.89 -20.22
C ILE A 7 -6.15 2.49 -20.67
N ASN A 8 -5.56 2.38 -21.86
CA ASN A 8 -5.03 1.11 -22.33
C ASN A 8 -3.60 0.84 -21.83
N LYS A 9 -3.18 -0.42 -21.89
CA LYS A 9 -1.86 -0.84 -21.40
C LYS A 9 -0.71 -0.27 -22.24
N GLU A 10 -0.92 -0.09 -23.53
CA GLU A 10 0.08 0.45 -24.45
C GLU A 10 0.43 1.89 -24.08
N ALA A 11 -0.58 2.72 -23.81
CA ALA A 11 -0.36 4.09 -23.37
C ALA A 11 0.44 4.17 -22.05
N ILE A 12 0.18 3.25 -21.11
CA ILE A 12 0.92 3.21 -19.84
C ILE A 12 2.39 2.83 -20.06
N LYS A 13 2.70 1.94 -21.01
CA LYS A 13 4.09 1.52 -21.27
C LYS A 13 5.00 2.69 -21.64
N GLU A 14 4.46 3.67 -22.36
CA GLU A 14 5.21 4.84 -22.82
C GLU A 14 5.35 5.95 -21.77
N MET A 15 4.67 5.83 -20.63
CA MET A 15 4.74 6.82 -19.56
C MET A 15 6.06 6.75 -18.80
N PRO A 16 6.56 7.88 -18.30
CA PRO A 16 7.71 7.90 -17.39
C PRO A 16 7.35 7.13 -16.10
N LYS A 17 8.36 6.45 -15.55
CA LYS A 17 8.21 5.67 -14.31
C LYS A 17 8.26 6.60 -13.10
N VAL A 18 7.29 6.45 -12.19
CA VAL A 18 7.32 7.09 -10.88
C VAL A 18 7.90 6.15 -9.82
N LEU A 19 8.61 6.72 -8.87
CA LEU A 19 9.12 6.07 -7.66
C LEU A 19 8.76 6.94 -6.46
N PHE A 20 8.56 6.30 -5.31
CA PHE A 20 8.36 7.03 -4.05
C PHE A 20 9.53 7.98 -3.80
N PRO A 21 9.27 9.29 -3.64
CA PRO A 21 10.35 10.28 -3.51
C PRO A 21 10.86 10.47 -2.08
N GLY A 22 10.22 9.83 -1.10
CA GLY A 22 10.50 10.03 0.32
C GLY A 22 11.48 9.02 0.92
N GLN A 23 11.48 8.94 2.24
CA GLN A 23 12.33 8.04 3.01
C GLN A 23 11.62 6.71 3.26
N ILE A 24 12.36 5.61 3.09
CA ILE A 24 11.87 4.26 3.34
C ILE A 24 12.50 3.75 4.64
N HIS A 25 11.65 3.34 5.59
CA HIS A 25 12.05 2.82 6.89
C HIS A 25 11.69 1.36 7.01
N MET A 26 12.69 0.50 7.24
CA MET A 26 12.46 -0.92 7.52
C MET A 26 12.10 -1.10 8.99
N VAL A 27 11.05 -1.87 9.25
CA VAL A 27 10.59 -2.20 10.61
C VAL A 27 10.67 -3.72 10.77
N GLN A 28 11.60 -4.19 11.58
CA GLN A 28 11.93 -5.61 11.71
C GLN A 28 11.76 -6.17 13.13
N THR A 29 11.56 -5.28 14.11
CA THR A 29 11.36 -5.65 15.51
C THR A 29 10.08 -5.03 16.08
N PRO A 30 9.48 -5.65 17.13
CA PRO A 30 8.31 -5.06 17.81
C PRO A 30 8.56 -3.66 18.37
N TRP A 31 9.76 -3.37 18.84
CA TRP A 31 10.13 -2.06 19.34
C TRP A 31 10.18 -0.99 18.24
N GLU A 32 10.75 -1.34 17.08
CA GLU A 32 10.70 -0.46 15.90
C GLU A 32 9.27 -0.23 15.43
N ALA A 33 8.41 -1.25 15.49
CA ALA A 33 7.01 -1.14 15.13
C ALA A 33 6.25 -0.16 16.05
N GLU A 34 6.49 -0.19 17.35
CA GLU A 34 5.91 0.76 18.31
C GLU A 34 6.30 2.20 17.99
N LYS A 35 7.58 2.45 17.74
CA LYS A 35 8.09 3.78 17.37
C LYS A 35 7.52 4.26 16.05
N ALA A 36 7.49 3.40 15.04
CA ALA A 36 6.94 3.71 13.73
C ALA A 36 5.46 4.08 13.83
N VAL A 37 4.67 3.33 14.59
CA VAL A 37 3.24 3.60 14.79
C VAL A 37 3.03 4.91 15.53
N THR A 38 3.81 5.20 16.56
CA THR A 38 3.76 6.49 17.29
C THR A 38 4.00 7.67 16.34
N TYR A 39 4.97 7.55 15.44
CA TYR A 39 5.23 8.55 14.40
C TYR A 39 4.07 8.67 13.41
N LEU A 40 3.59 7.55 12.88
CA LEU A 40 2.54 7.52 11.87
C LEU A 40 1.19 8.06 12.39
N LYS A 41 0.87 7.86 13.65
CA LYS A 41 -0.36 8.39 14.26
C LYS A 41 -0.43 9.92 14.31
N GLN A 42 0.64 10.63 14.03
CA GLN A 42 0.64 12.10 13.90
C GLN A 42 0.01 12.58 12.59
N TYR A 43 -0.15 11.69 11.62
CA TYR A 43 -0.73 12.00 10.32
C TYR A 43 -2.23 11.64 10.29
N PRO A 44 -3.09 12.55 9.80
CA PRO A 44 -4.52 12.28 9.71
C PRO A 44 -4.89 11.30 8.61
N LEU A 45 -3.99 11.12 7.63
CA LEU A 45 -4.21 10.26 6.47
C LEU A 45 -2.91 9.56 6.06
N LEU A 46 -3.02 8.25 5.85
CA LEU A 46 -1.91 7.37 5.46
C LEU A 46 -2.34 6.49 4.29
N GLY A 47 -1.40 6.18 3.40
CA GLY A 47 -1.57 5.14 2.40
C GLY A 47 -1.16 3.79 2.96
N ILE A 48 -1.89 2.74 2.65
CA ILE A 48 -1.54 1.37 3.06
C ILE A 48 -1.62 0.41 1.89
N ASP A 49 -0.75 -0.60 1.92
CA ASP A 49 -0.75 -1.75 1.04
C ASP A 49 -0.14 -2.96 1.75
N SER A 50 -0.27 -4.15 1.19
CA SER A 50 0.34 -5.35 1.76
C SER A 50 0.90 -6.27 0.70
N GLU A 51 1.95 -7.03 1.07
CA GLU A 51 2.59 -7.98 0.20
C GLU A 51 2.66 -9.37 0.83
N THR A 52 2.34 -10.36 0.01
CA THR A 52 2.39 -11.77 0.40
C THR A 52 3.30 -12.52 -0.57
N ARG A 53 4.17 -13.39 -0.03
CA ARG A 53 4.97 -14.28 -0.87
C ARG A 53 4.05 -15.11 -1.78
N PRO A 54 4.26 -15.12 -3.09
CA PRO A 54 3.44 -15.92 -3.98
C PRO A 54 3.64 -17.42 -3.73
N SER A 55 2.56 -18.18 -3.86
CA SER A 55 2.60 -19.63 -3.86
C SER A 55 2.33 -20.17 -5.25
N PHE A 56 3.19 -21.03 -5.73
CA PHE A 56 3.05 -21.69 -7.03
C PHE A 56 2.60 -23.16 -6.87
N THR A 57 2.42 -23.60 -5.62
CA THR A 57 2.00 -24.97 -5.28
C THR A 57 0.55 -24.98 -4.81
N LYS A 58 -0.26 -25.83 -5.43
CA LYS A 58 -1.68 -25.97 -5.06
C LYS A 58 -1.82 -26.35 -3.58
N GLY A 59 -2.68 -25.64 -2.85
CA GLY A 59 -2.95 -25.88 -1.43
C GLY A 59 -1.97 -25.23 -0.46
N GLN A 60 -0.89 -24.59 -0.95
CA GLN A 60 -0.02 -23.76 -0.12
C GLN A 60 -0.49 -22.31 -0.13
N SER A 61 -0.52 -21.68 1.04
CA SER A 61 -0.78 -20.25 1.19
C SER A 61 0.21 -19.66 2.18
N HIS A 62 0.65 -18.43 1.93
CA HIS A 62 1.49 -17.67 2.84
C HIS A 62 0.68 -16.60 3.53
N LYS A 63 1.07 -16.23 4.75
CA LYS A 63 0.51 -15.07 5.44
C LYS A 63 1.15 -13.80 4.88
N VAL A 64 0.49 -12.66 5.03
CA VAL A 64 1.06 -11.35 4.66
C VAL A 64 2.44 -11.20 5.28
N ALA A 65 3.44 -10.96 4.45
CA ALA A 65 4.84 -10.81 4.88
C ALA A 65 5.22 -9.36 5.15
N LEU A 66 4.61 -8.42 4.43
CA LEU A 66 4.91 -6.99 4.50
C LEU A 66 3.61 -6.19 4.58
N LEU A 67 3.56 -5.25 5.50
CA LEU A 67 2.56 -4.18 5.53
C LEU A 67 3.27 -2.86 5.28
N GLN A 68 2.88 -2.15 4.25
CA GLN A 68 3.39 -0.82 3.94
C GLN A 68 2.44 0.24 4.46
N VAL A 69 2.99 1.24 5.14
CA VAL A 69 2.23 2.40 5.61
C VAL A 69 3.01 3.66 5.28
N SER A 70 2.42 4.53 4.46
CA SER A 70 3.08 5.72 3.93
C SER A 70 2.36 7.02 4.30
N SER A 71 3.13 7.99 4.78
CA SER A 71 2.80 9.41 4.69
C SER A 71 3.27 9.97 3.33
N GLU A 72 3.19 11.29 3.14
CA GLU A 72 3.75 11.92 1.94
C GLU A 72 5.27 11.83 1.86
N LYS A 73 5.96 11.78 3.00
CA LYS A 73 7.42 11.88 3.11
C LYS A 73 8.11 10.60 3.55
N ASP A 74 7.41 9.76 4.29
CA ASP A 74 7.98 8.57 4.94
C ASP A 74 7.12 7.35 4.68
N CYS A 75 7.74 6.25 4.27
CA CYS A 75 7.08 4.96 4.14
C CYS A 75 7.74 3.93 5.06
N PHE A 76 6.94 3.31 5.90
CA PHE A 76 7.37 2.26 6.82
C PHE A 76 6.98 0.90 6.27
N LEU A 77 7.97 0.03 6.14
CA LEU A 77 7.83 -1.34 5.67
C LEU A 77 7.89 -2.28 6.87
N PHE A 78 6.72 -2.65 7.39
CA PHE A 78 6.59 -3.56 8.53
C PHE A 78 6.77 -5.01 8.05
N ARG A 79 7.87 -5.65 8.43
CA ARG A 79 8.20 -7.04 8.12
C ARG A 79 7.39 -7.98 9.02
N LEU A 80 6.11 -8.22 8.68
CA LEU A 80 5.21 -9.05 9.51
C LEU A 80 5.65 -10.49 9.65
N ASN A 81 6.45 -11.01 8.72
CA ASN A 81 7.08 -12.32 8.86
C ASN A 81 8.13 -12.39 10.00
N LEU A 82 8.64 -11.22 10.44
CA LEU A 82 9.58 -11.12 11.55
C LEU A 82 8.90 -10.65 12.84
N THR A 83 8.04 -9.64 12.76
CA THR A 83 7.42 -9.01 13.94
C THR A 83 6.07 -9.63 14.33
N GLY A 84 5.38 -10.25 13.39
CA GLY A 84 3.96 -10.50 13.50
C GLY A 84 3.13 -9.21 13.38
N LEU A 85 1.83 -9.34 13.55
CA LEU A 85 0.91 -8.20 13.62
C LEU A 85 0.81 -7.77 15.09
N THR A 86 1.67 -6.84 15.49
CA THR A 86 1.81 -6.38 16.87
C THR A 86 0.64 -5.50 17.33
N LEU A 87 0.44 -5.37 18.64
CA LEU A 87 -0.61 -4.51 19.19
C LEU A 87 -0.51 -3.04 18.74
N PRO A 88 0.68 -2.41 18.67
CA PRO A 88 0.80 -1.06 18.09
C PRO A 88 0.29 -0.99 16.65
N ILE A 89 0.65 -1.94 15.79
CA ILE A 89 0.17 -1.98 14.40
C ILE A 89 -1.35 -2.14 14.37
N ILE A 90 -1.91 -3.04 15.17
CA ILE A 90 -3.37 -3.22 15.31
C ILE A 90 -4.01 -1.89 15.75
N SER A 91 -3.43 -1.20 16.72
CA SER A 91 -3.96 0.09 17.19
C SER A 91 -3.98 1.17 16.10
N LEU A 92 -3.06 1.12 15.14
CA LEU A 92 -3.06 2.01 13.99
C LEU A 92 -4.20 1.64 13.02
N LEU A 93 -4.39 0.35 12.73
CA LEU A 93 -5.46 -0.13 11.85
C LEU A 93 -6.86 0.14 12.42
N GLU A 94 -7.01 0.07 13.74
CA GLU A 94 -8.25 0.34 14.45
C GLU A 94 -8.50 1.81 14.77
N SER A 95 -7.51 2.69 14.55
CA SER A 95 -7.63 4.11 14.88
C SER A 95 -8.72 4.80 14.07
N PRO A 96 -9.72 5.41 14.72
CA PRO A 96 -10.75 6.19 14.02
C PRO A 96 -10.26 7.58 13.60
N SER A 97 -9.17 8.08 14.18
CA SER A 97 -8.61 9.41 13.91
C SER A 97 -7.58 9.43 12.79
N VAL A 98 -7.08 8.27 12.37
CA VAL A 98 -6.13 8.13 11.26
C VAL A 98 -6.83 7.43 10.10
N THR A 99 -7.04 8.14 9.02
CA THR A 99 -7.62 7.57 7.80
C THR A 99 -6.58 6.74 7.04
N LYS A 100 -6.93 5.50 6.70
CA LYS A 100 -6.10 4.62 5.87
C LYS A 100 -6.72 4.52 4.48
N VAL A 101 -5.95 4.91 3.46
CA VAL A 101 -6.34 4.77 2.05
C VAL A 101 -5.61 3.60 1.44
N GLY A 102 -6.31 2.74 0.75
CA GLY A 102 -5.69 1.62 0.03
C GLY A 102 -6.52 1.22 -1.18
N LEU A 103 -6.02 0.26 -1.92
CA LEU A 103 -6.69 -0.28 -3.10
C LEU A 103 -6.91 -1.77 -2.90
N SER A 104 -8.16 -2.24 -3.08
CA SER A 104 -8.57 -3.62 -2.76
C SER A 104 -8.42 -3.98 -1.28
N LEU A 105 -8.70 -3.06 -0.39
CA LEU A 105 -8.51 -3.18 1.06
C LEU A 105 -9.24 -4.38 1.68
N ARG A 106 -10.37 -4.80 1.11
CA ARG A 106 -11.09 -5.98 1.58
C ARG A 106 -10.20 -7.23 1.55
N ASP A 107 -9.44 -7.41 0.47
CA ASP A 107 -8.55 -8.56 0.31
C ASP A 107 -7.35 -8.46 1.25
N ASP A 108 -6.77 -7.27 1.40
CA ASP A 108 -5.66 -7.02 2.33
C ASP A 108 -6.07 -7.33 3.77
N PHE A 109 -7.20 -6.81 4.22
CA PHE A 109 -7.69 -7.05 5.58
C PHE A 109 -8.05 -8.51 5.81
N MET A 110 -8.68 -9.18 4.84
CA MET A 110 -8.96 -10.61 4.93
C MET A 110 -7.67 -11.42 5.15
N MET A 111 -6.59 -11.06 4.46
CA MET A 111 -5.30 -11.73 4.62
C MET A 111 -4.59 -11.35 5.92
N LEU A 112 -4.67 -10.09 6.36
CA LEU A 112 -4.12 -9.63 7.65
C LEU A 112 -4.81 -10.28 8.84
N HIS A 113 -6.13 -10.52 8.77
CA HIS A 113 -6.89 -11.22 9.80
C HIS A 113 -6.42 -12.66 10.03
N LYS A 114 -5.72 -13.28 9.08
CA LYS A 114 -5.07 -14.58 9.29
C LYS A 114 -3.87 -14.51 10.25
N ARG A 115 -3.36 -13.31 10.55
CA ARG A 115 -2.30 -13.11 11.54
C ARG A 115 -2.82 -12.83 12.94
N ALA A 116 -3.81 -11.96 13.05
CA ALA A 116 -4.45 -11.63 14.32
C ALA A 116 -5.82 -10.97 14.06
N PRO A 117 -6.76 -11.10 15.00
CA PRO A 117 -8.04 -10.39 14.92
C PRO A 117 -7.86 -8.90 15.22
N PHE A 118 -8.57 -8.06 14.49
CA PHE A 118 -8.68 -6.61 14.71
C PHE A 118 -9.91 -6.06 14.00
N GLU A 119 -10.32 -4.85 14.33
CA GLU A 119 -11.45 -4.15 13.72
C GLU A 119 -10.95 -2.90 13.00
N GLN A 120 -10.74 -2.99 11.69
CA GLN A 120 -10.28 -1.85 10.89
C GLN A 120 -11.30 -0.71 10.91
N ARG A 121 -10.81 0.53 11.07
CA ARG A 121 -11.63 1.74 11.12
C ARG A 121 -11.03 2.82 10.25
N ALA A 122 -11.86 3.80 9.85
CA ALA A 122 -11.47 4.96 9.05
C ALA A 122 -10.67 4.56 7.79
N CYS A 123 -11.22 3.67 6.97
CA CYS A 123 -10.59 3.17 5.75
C CYS A 123 -11.31 3.71 4.52
N ILE A 124 -10.54 4.11 3.51
CA ILE A 124 -11.04 4.57 2.20
C ILE A 124 -10.53 3.62 1.13
N GLU A 125 -11.46 3.01 0.40
CA GLU A 125 -11.16 2.20 -0.79
C GLU A 125 -10.98 3.13 -1.99
N LEU A 126 -9.75 3.19 -2.51
CA LEU A 126 -9.42 4.11 -3.60
C LEU A 126 -10.23 3.83 -4.87
N GLN A 127 -10.53 2.57 -5.18
CA GLN A 127 -11.34 2.21 -6.35
C GLN A 127 -12.73 2.83 -6.31
N GLU A 128 -13.37 2.86 -5.13
CA GLU A 128 -14.68 3.48 -4.96
C GLU A 128 -14.58 5.02 -4.97
N TYR A 129 -13.53 5.56 -4.36
CA TYR A 129 -13.30 6.99 -4.34
C TYR A 129 -13.11 7.59 -5.74
N VAL A 130 -12.26 6.98 -6.58
CA VAL A 130 -11.99 7.50 -7.93
C VAL A 130 -13.19 7.36 -8.88
N ARG A 131 -14.12 6.45 -8.60
CA ARG A 131 -15.37 6.31 -9.37
C ARG A 131 -16.23 7.55 -9.31
N MET A 132 -16.20 8.31 -8.21
CA MET A 132 -16.92 9.57 -8.07
C MET A 132 -16.44 10.62 -9.07
N PHE A 133 -15.22 10.49 -9.59
CA PHE A 133 -14.61 11.34 -10.61
C PHE A 133 -14.72 10.75 -12.03
N GLY A 134 -15.46 9.66 -12.19
CA GLY A 134 -15.74 9.02 -13.48
C GLY A 134 -14.68 8.01 -13.93
N ILE A 135 -13.64 7.72 -13.14
CA ILE A 135 -12.64 6.69 -13.46
C ILE A 135 -13.25 5.31 -13.28
N GLN A 136 -13.17 4.47 -14.30
CA GLN A 136 -13.71 3.11 -14.33
C GLN A 136 -12.64 2.03 -14.17
N ASP A 137 -11.38 2.37 -14.43
CA ASP A 137 -10.25 1.47 -14.22
C ASP A 137 -10.05 1.18 -12.73
N LYS A 138 -9.67 -0.07 -12.41
CA LYS A 138 -9.58 -0.56 -11.02
C LYS A 138 -8.15 -0.78 -10.53
N SER A 139 -7.16 -0.87 -11.41
CA SER A 139 -5.78 -1.08 -10.99
C SER A 139 -5.11 0.25 -10.64
N LEU A 140 -4.28 0.24 -9.59
CA LEU A 140 -3.53 1.42 -9.17
C LEU A 140 -2.71 2.01 -10.33
N GLN A 141 -2.03 1.17 -11.12
CA GLN A 141 -1.24 1.60 -12.26
C GLN A 141 -2.05 2.40 -13.28
N LYS A 142 -3.27 1.97 -13.56
CA LYS A 142 -4.15 2.64 -14.53
C LYS A 142 -4.73 3.92 -13.96
N ILE A 143 -5.20 3.88 -12.71
CA ILE A 143 -5.71 5.06 -12.01
C ILE A 143 -4.64 6.14 -11.96
N TYR A 144 -3.43 5.78 -11.54
CA TYR A 144 -2.30 6.68 -11.46
C TYR A 144 -1.89 7.23 -12.83
N GLY A 145 -1.84 6.36 -13.84
CA GLY A 145 -1.56 6.76 -15.23
C GLY A 145 -2.59 7.75 -15.80
N ILE A 146 -3.88 7.56 -15.50
CA ILE A 146 -4.95 8.47 -15.92
C ILE A 146 -4.75 9.86 -15.31
N LEU A 147 -4.41 9.92 -14.03
CA LEU A 147 -4.37 11.18 -13.27
C LEU A 147 -3.06 11.95 -13.44
N PHE A 148 -1.93 11.24 -13.50
CA PHE A 148 -0.61 11.86 -13.44
C PHE A 148 0.23 11.69 -14.71
N GLY A 149 -0.18 10.83 -15.64
CA GLY A 149 0.60 10.54 -16.84
C GLY A 149 1.91 9.79 -16.55
N GLU A 150 1.99 9.12 -15.42
CA GLU A 150 3.16 8.35 -14.98
C GLU A 150 2.77 6.91 -14.70
N LYS A 151 3.74 5.98 -14.79
CA LYS A 151 3.50 4.56 -14.53
C LYS A 151 4.14 4.07 -13.25
N ILE A 152 3.39 3.25 -12.53
CA ILE A 152 3.88 2.47 -11.41
C ILE A 152 4.35 1.10 -11.94
N SER A 153 5.55 0.67 -11.54
CA SER A 153 6.11 -0.62 -11.94
C SER A 153 5.37 -1.77 -11.27
N LYS A 154 5.21 -2.89 -11.98
CA LYS A 154 4.73 -4.18 -11.43
C LYS A 154 5.82 -5.25 -11.33
N SER A 155 7.08 -4.86 -11.52
CA SER A 155 8.19 -5.80 -11.69
C SER A 155 8.46 -6.69 -10.47
N GLN A 156 8.12 -6.23 -9.25
CA GLN A 156 8.38 -6.94 -8.01
C GLN A 156 7.15 -7.66 -7.42
N ARG A 157 6.01 -7.63 -8.10
CA ARG A 157 4.75 -8.20 -7.59
C ARG A 157 4.85 -9.66 -7.17
N LEU A 158 5.63 -10.47 -7.88
CA LEU A 158 5.81 -11.90 -7.61
C LEU A 158 7.12 -12.22 -6.89
N SER A 159 7.71 -11.25 -6.20
CA SER A 159 8.94 -11.42 -5.43
C SER A 159 8.72 -12.26 -4.16
N ASN A 160 9.82 -12.80 -3.62
CA ASN A 160 9.81 -13.41 -2.31
C ASN A 160 9.85 -12.35 -1.20
N TRP A 161 8.67 -11.96 -0.70
CA TRP A 161 8.52 -10.97 0.36
C TRP A 161 8.94 -11.49 1.75
N GLU A 162 9.21 -12.80 1.89
CA GLU A 162 9.74 -13.42 3.10
C GLU A 162 11.27 -13.60 3.05
N ALA A 163 11.96 -13.08 2.03
CA ALA A 163 13.42 -13.15 1.94
C ALA A 163 14.08 -12.53 3.16
N GLU A 164 15.25 -13.04 3.55
CA GLU A 164 16.01 -12.53 4.69
C GLU A 164 16.24 -11.01 4.57
N HIS A 165 16.64 -10.56 3.38
CA HIS A 165 16.80 -9.14 3.04
C HIS A 165 15.97 -8.79 1.82
N LEU A 166 15.22 -7.68 1.91
CA LEU A 166 14.55 -7.11 0.76
C LEU A 166 15.53 -6.27 -0.06
N THR A 167 15.50 -6.44 -1.37
CA THR A 167 16.32 -5.63 -2.31
C THR A 167 15.80 -4.20 -2.40
N GLU A 168 16.64 -3.28 -2.86
CA GLU A 168 16.21 -1.88 -3.10
C GLU A 168 15.03 -1.79 -4.09
N PRO A 169 15.00 -2.55 -5.20
CA PRO A 169 13.82 -2.59 -6.07
C PRO A 169 12.53 -3.05 -5.36
N GLN A 170 12.61 -4.03 -4.46
CA GLN A 170 11.46 -4.47 -3.66
C GLN A 170 10.97 -3.37 -2.72
N LYS A 171 11.89 -2.73 -1.99
CA LYS A 171 11.55 -1.62 -1.07
C LYS A 171 10.89 -0.46 -1.81
N GLN A 172 11.46 -0.04 -2.94
CA GLN A 172 10.93 1.03 -3.77
C GLN A 172 9.55 0.67 -4.34
N TYR A 173 9.37 -0.56 -4.81
CA TYR A 173 8.09 -1.04 -5.29
C TYR A 173 7.01 -0.96 -4.21
N ALA A 174 7.28 -1.53 -3.04
CA ALA A 174 6.34 -1.57 -1.92
C ALA A 174 5.99 -0.18 -1.40
N ALA A 175 6.99 0.70 -1.26
CA ALA A 175 6.78 2.07 -0.82
C ALA A 175 5.98 2.90 -1.84
N THR A 176 6.24 2.72 -3.14
CA THR A 176 5.53 3.43 -4.20
C THR A 176 4.04 3.08 -4.20
N ASP A 177 3.68 1.81 -4.04
CA ASP A 177 2.28 1.39 -4.04
C ASP A 177 1.51 1.99 -2.85
N ALA A 178 2.04 1.93 -1.63
CA ALA A 178 1.42 2.51 -0.46
C ALA A 178 1.33 4.05 -0.51
N TRP A 179 2.37 4.71 -1.01
CA TRP A 179 2.35 6.17 -1.18
C TRP A 179 1.37 6.61 -2.26
N ALA A 180 1.35 5.93 -3.40
CA ALA A 180 0.54 6.32 -4.55
C ALA A 180 -0.96 6.32 -4.25
N VAL A 181 -1.45 5.43 -3.38
CA VAL A 181 -2.88 5.40 -3.01
C VAL A 181 -3.29 6.65 -2.23
N SER A 182 -2.49 7.08 -1.25
CA SER A 182 -2.77 8.30 -0.48
C SER A 182 -2.52 9.56 -1.29
N TYR A 183 -1.45 9.61 -2.09
CA TYR A 183 -1.15 10.72 -2.98
C TYR A 183 -2.28 10.95 -4.00
N THR A 184 -2.81 9.88 -4.59
CA THR A 184 -3.97 9.94 -5.49
C THR A 184 -5.20 10.51 -4.79
N HIS A 185 -5.50 10.03 -3.58
CA HIS A 185 -6.63 10.53 -2.79
C HIS A 185 -6.50 12.02 -2.48
N LEU A 186 -5.31 12.46 -2.03
CA LEU A 186 -5.06 13.87 -1.65
C LEU A 186 -5.09 14.83 -2.84
N THR A 187 -4.82 14.34 -4.05
CA THR A 187 -4.73 15.19 -5.25
C THR A 187 -6.09 15.39 -5.93
N LEU A 188 -7.03 14.48 -5.70
CA LEU A 188 -8.39 14.62 -6.23
C LEU A 188 -9.20 15.64 -5.39
N PRO A 189 -10.06 16.45 -6.02
CA PRO A 189 -10.85 17.42 -5.29
C PRO A 189 -11.81 16.73 -4.31
N THR A 190 -11.92 17.27 -3.11
CA THR A 190 -12.86 16.84 -2.07
C THR A 190 -14.25 17.40 -2.31
#